data_6dcf7c3fd1b665b24779f1c86e7c14ba
#
_entry.id   6dcf7c3fd1b665b24779f1c86e7c14ba
#
_cell.length_a   1.000
_cell.length_b   1.000
_cell.length_c   1.000
_cell.angle_alpha   90.00
_cell.angle_beta   90.00
_cell.angle_gamma   90.00
#
_symmetry.space_group_name_H-M   'P 1'
#
loop_
_entity.id
_entity.type
_entity.pdbx_description
1 polymer ?
#
loop_
_entity_poly.entity_id
_entity_poly.type
_entity_poly.pdbx_seq_one_letter_code
_entity_poly.pdbx_strand_id
1 'polypeptide(L)'
;MPAAKGWLVNTVVDKVKKMVPAYHLPRAVSFKRALRMGAGLGVTRHPVTLDDVAVLQYTGGTTGLAKGAMLTHGNLVANMQQVRACMSQLGDDGHPLIKEGQEVMIAPLPLYHIYAFTANCMCMMVSGNHNVLITNPRDIGGFIKELKQWQFSGLLGLNTLFVALLDHPDFKSLDFSHLKITNSGGTALVKATAERWKAVTGCAIGEGYGLTENLASGQYQPLRRPVAPGYRGHPGAGYGDESRR
;
A
#
# COMPACT_ATOMS: atom_id res chain seq x y z
N MET A 1 -8.94 -21.29 4.55
CA MET A 1 -10.38 -21.69 4.57
C MET A 1 -10.47 -23.19 4.35
N PRO A 2 -11.25 -23.97 5.14
CA PRO A 2 -11.40 -25.40 4.90
C PRO A 2 -11.89 -25.69 3.48
N ALA A 3 -11.40 -26.77 2.85
CA ALA A 3 -11.68 -27.09 1.44
C ALA A 3 -13.17 -27.16 1.11
N ALA A 4 -13.98 -27.75 2.00
CA ALA A 4 -15.44 -27.85 1.84
C ALA A 4 -16.12 -26.46 1.81
N LYS A 5 -15.69 -25.53 2.67
CA LYS A 5 -16.22 -24.17 2.69
C LYS A 5 -15.83 -23.41 1.42
N GLY A 6 -14.60 -23.60 0.92
CA GLY A 6 -14.14 -23.03 -0.34
C GLY A 6 -14.94 -23.53 -1.54
N TRP A 7 -15.22 -24.83 -1.59
CA TRP A 7 -16.05 -25.43 -2.63
C TRP A 7 -17.47 -24.86 -2.62
N LEU A 8 -18.09 -24.76 -1.44
CA LEU A 8 -19.44 -24.22 -1.29
C LEU A 8 -19.51 -22.76 -1.76
N VAL A 9 -18.56 -21.91 -1.33
CA VAL A 9 -18.50 -20.50 -1.73
C VAL A 9 -18.35 -20.39 -3.25
N ASN A 10 -17.44 -21.13 -3.85
CA ASN A 10 -17.24 -21.12 -5.31
C ASN A 10 -18.51 -21.58 -6.05
N THR A 11 -19.18 -22.60 -5.57
CA THR A 11 -20.43 -23.07 -6.17
C THR A 11 -21.52 -22.00 -6.10
N VAL A 12 -21.67 -21.33 -4.95
CA VAL A 12 -22.63 -20.24 -4.80
C VAL A 12 -22.31 -19.07 -5.74
N VAL A 13 -21.04 -18.67 -5.83
CA VAL A 13 -20.59 -17.55 -6.69
C VAL A 13 -20.80 -17.89 -8.17
N ASP A 14 -20.43 -19.09 -8.60
CA ASP A 14 -20.48 -19.49 -10.00
C ASP A 14 -21.90 -19.90 -10.44
N LYS A 15 -22.56 -20.79 -9.70
CA LYS A 15 -23.82 -21.41 -10.13
C LYS A 15 -25.06 -20.67 -9.66
N VAL A 16 -25.06 -20.16 -8.42
CA VAL A 16 -26.25 -19.49 -7.84
C VAL A 16 -26.25 -18.01 -8.19
N LYS A 17 -25.17 -17.29 -7.90
CA LYS A 17 -25.08 -15.86 -8.16
C LYS A 17 -24.66 -15.52 -9.60
N LYS A 18 -24.20 -16.50 -10.38
CA LYS A 18 -23.73 -16.33 -11.76
C LYS A 18 -22.78 -15.12 -11.93
N MET A 19 -21.91 -14.92 -10.94
CA MET A 19 -20.96 -13.78 -10.95
C MET A 19 -19.76 -14.05 -11.87
N VAL A 20 -19.55 -15.29 -12.28
CA VAL A 20 -18.51 -15.64 -13.25
C VAL A 20 -19.17 -15.70 -14.63
N PRO A 21 -18.83 -14.78 -15.56
CA PRO A 21 -19.38 -14.82 -16.91
C PRO A 21 -18.93 -16.08 -17.65
N ALA A 22 -19.74 -16.54 -18.59
CA ALA A 22 -19.35 -17.66 -19.46
C ALA A 22 -18.10 -17.27 -20.28
N TYR A 23 -17.12 -18.16 -20.30
CA TYR A 23 -15.88 -17.94 -21.07
C TYR A 23 -15.49 -19.24 -21.80
N HIS A 24 -14.79 -19.07 -22.91
CA HIS A 24 -14.21 -20.16 -23.68
C HIS A 24 -12.71 -19.89 -23.90
N LEU A 25 -11.87 -20.62 -23.17
CA LEU A 25 -10.41 -20.50 -23.22
C LEU A 25 -9.78 -21.87 -23.53
N PRO A 26 -9.79 -22.30 -24.81
CA PRO A 26 -9.40 -23.67 -25.17
C PRO A 26 -7.94 -24.01 -24.88
N ARG A 27 -7.07 -22.98 -24.78
CA ARG A 27 -5.64 -23.15 -24.46
C ARG A 27 -5.30 -22.88 -23.01
N ALA A 28 -6.29 -22.61 -22.15
CA ALA A 28 -6.03 -22.32 -20.75
C ALA A 28 -5.52 -23.56 -20.01
N VAL A 29 -4.45 -23.35 -19.25
CA VAL A 29 -3.92 -24.36 -18.33
C VAL A 29 -4.40 -23.99 -16.92
N SER A 30 -5.08 -24.92 -16.24
CA SER A 30 -5.50 -24.65 -14.87
C SER A 30 -4.29 -24.45 -13.95
N PHE A 31 -4.43 -23.58 -12.94
CA PHE A 31 -3.36 -23.29 -12.00
C PHE A 31 -2.76 -24.56 -11.35
N LYS A 32 -3.62 -25.50 -10.92
CA LYS A 32 -3.17 -26.79 -10.37
C LYS A 32 -2.38 -27.64 -11.37
N ARG A 33 -2.75 -27.57 -12.66
CA ARG A 33 -2.01 -28.27 -13.72
C ARG A 33 -0.65 -27.61 -13.94
N ALA A 34 -0.60 -26.29 -14.01
CA ALA A 34 0.65 -25.54 -14.16
C ALA A 34 1.63 -25.84 -13.00
N LEU A 35 1.15 -25.84 -11.75
CA LEU A 35 1.98 -26.21 -10.60
C LEU A 35 2.53 -27.63 -10.71
N ARG A 36 1.70 -28.62 -11.13
CA ARG A 36 2.18 -30.00 -11.32
C ARG A 36 3.21 -30.13 -12.43
N MET A 37 3.03 -29.36 -13.52
CA MET A 37 3.99 -29.35 -14.62
C MET A 37 5.34 -28.76 -14.17
N GLY A 38 5.32 -27.75 -13.29
CA GLY A 38 6.52 -27.10 -12.77
C GLY A 38 7.21 -27.87 -11.65
N ALA A 39 6.52 -28.75 -10.92
CA ALA A 39 7.02 -29.38 -9.70
C ALA A 39 8.29 -30.25 -9.89
N GLY A 40 8.51 -30.78 -11.10
CA GLY A 40 9.69 -31.57 -11.44
C GLY A 40 10.77 -30.79 -12.20
N LEU A 41 10.56 -29.51 -12.46
CA LEU A 41 11.50 -28.68 -13.22
C LEU A 41 12.45 -27.96 -12.28
N GLY A 42 13.75 -28.00 -12.58
CA GLY A 42 14.75 -27.20 -11.89
C GLY A 42 14.55 -25.71 -12.17
N VAL A 43 14.86 -24.87 -11.17
CA VAL A 43 14.86 -23.41 -11.35
C VAL A 43 16.23 -22.98 -11.88
N THR A 44 16.26 -22.50 -13.10
CA THR A 44 17.47 -21.88 -13.67
C THR A 44 17.48 -20.41 -13.28
N ARG A 45 18.54 -19.97 -12.60
CA ARG A 45 18.75 -18.55 -12.32
C ARG A 45 19.11 -17.86 -13.63
N HIS A 46 18.31 -16.87 -14.01
CA HIS A 46 18.66 -15.96 -15.08
C HIS A 46 19.37 -14.75 -14.48
N PRO A 47 20.57 -14.37 -14.97
CA PRO A 47 21.24 -13.17 -14.49
C PRO A 47 20.41 -11.95 -14.90
N VAL A 48 20.09 -11.10 -13.96
CA VAL A 48 19.40 -9.83 -14.18
C VAL A 48 20.29 -8.68 -13.74
N THR A 49 20.22 -7.57 -14.45
CA THR A 49 20.93 -6.32 -14.14
C THR A 49 19.96 -5.27 -13.60
N LEU A 50 20.50 -4.18 -13.10
CA LEU A 50 19.66 -3.05 -12.65
C LEU A 50 18.91 -2.36 -13.80
N ASP A 51 19.39 -2.50 -15.02
CA ASP A 51 18.79 -1.90 -16.22
C ASP A 51 17.70 -2.77 -16.86
N ASP A 52 17.60 -4.03 -16.46
CA ASP A 52 16.54 -4.92 -16.96
C ASP A 52 15.17 -4.45 -16.46
N VAL A 53 14.17 -4.56 -17.34
CA VAL A 53 12.77 -4.22 -17.00
C VAL A 53 12.23 -5.26 -16.03
N ALA A 54 11.87 -4.81 -14.83
CA ALA A 54 11.28 -5.65 -13.81
C ALA A 54 9.75 -5.70 -13.89
N VAL A 55 9.11 -4.57 -14.23
CA VAL A 55 7.65 -4.43 -14.26
C VAL A 55 7.23 -3.53 -15.41
N LEU A 56 6.18 -3.95 -16.12
CA LEU A 56 5.41 -3.10 -17.03
C LEU A 56 4.15 -2.65 -16.27
N GLN A 57 4.23 -1.48 -15.65
CA GLN A 57 3.13 -0.95 -14.87
C GLN A 57 2.19 -0.13 -15.74
N TYR A 58 1.02 -0.70 -16.06
CA TYR A 58 0.04 -0.01 -16.86
C TYR A 58 -0.69 1.08 -16.10
N THR A 59 -0.87 2.22 -16.74
CA THR A 59 -1.67 3.33 -16.24
C THR A 59 -2.97 3.44 -17.03
N GLY A 60 -4.06 3.82 -16.35
CA GLY A 60 -5.30 4.18 -17.01
C GLY A 60 -5.12 5.50 -17.78
N GLY A 61 -4.78 5.40 -19.07
CA GLY A 61 -4.62 6.58 -19.91
C GLY A 61 -5.96 7.31 -20.12
N THR A 62 -5.98 8.62 -19.93
CA THR A 62 -7.12 9.49 -20.27
C THR A 62 -7.37 9.56 -21.79
N THR A 63 -6.44 9.08 -22.61
CA THR A 63 -6.45 9.17 -24.07
C THR A 63 -6.83 7.87 -24.79
N GLY A 64 -7.36 6.88 -24.10
CA GLY A 64 -7.90 5.63 -24.68
C GLY A 64 -6.91 4.50 -24.94
N LEU A 65 -5.60 4.76 -25.06
CA LEU A 65 -4.59 3.70 -25.17
C LEU A 65 -3.90 3.52 -23.80
N ALA A 66 -3.97 2.30 -23.28
CA ALA A 66 -3.24 1.94 -22.06
C ALA A 66 -1.72 2.02 -22.32
N LYS A 67 -1.01 2.77 -21.50
CA LYS A 67 0.45 2.90 -21.55
C LYS A 67 1.06 2.16 -20.38
N GLY A 68 2.09 1.38 -20.62
CA GLY A 68 2.86 0.68 -19.59
C GLY A 68 4.16 1.43 -19.30
N ALA A 69 4.32 1.93 -18.07
CA ALA A 69 5.60 2.44 -17.62
C ALA A 69 6.58 1.25 -17.48
N MET A 70 7.73 1.35 -18.11
CA MET A 70 8.81 0.36 -17.98
C MET A 70 9.63 0.70 -16.73
N LEU A 71 9.46 -0.10 -15.69
CA LEU A 71 10.18 0.06 -14.44
C LEU A 71 11.30 -0.97 -14.36
N THR A 72 12.54 -0.51 -14.23
CA THR A 72 13.71 -1.39 -14.13
C THR A 72 13.91 -1.88 -12.69
N HIS A 73 14.71 -2.93 -12.51
CA HIS A 73 15.15 -3.37 -11.19
C HIS A 73 15.85 -2.24 -10.42
N GLY A 74 16.65 -1.43 -11.12
CA GLY A 74 17.31 -0.26 -10.54
C GLY A 74 16.33 0.78 -10.00
N ASN A 75 15.26 1.08 -10.75
CA ASN A 75 14.22 2.00 -10.29
C ASN A 75 13.55 1.50 -8.99
N LEU A 76 13.18 0.21 -8.95
CA LEU A 76 12.54 -0.39 -7.76
C LEU A 76 13.47 -0.38 -6.55
N VAL A 77 14.72 -0.78 -6.72
CA VAL A 77 15.72 -0.81 -5.64
C VAL A 77 15.99 0.58 -5.10
N ALA A 78 16.19 1.56 -5.98
CA ALA A 78 16.41 2.96 -5.57
C ALA A 78 15.22 3.50 -4.76
N ASN A 79 14.00 3.25 -5.24
CA ASN A 79 12.79 3.67 -4.55
C ASN A 79 12.63 3.01 -3.16
N MET A 80 12.88 1.71 -3.06
CA MET A 80 12.85 1.00 -1.77
C MET A 80 13.86 1.60 -0.79
N GLN A 81 15.07 1.93 -1.25
CA GLN A 81 16.09 2.55 -0.39
C GLN A 81 15.66 3.94 0.09
N GLN A 82 15.04 4.75 -0.78
CA GLN A 82 14.52 6.06 -0.42
C GLN A 82 13.40 5.94 0.63
N VAL A 83 12.44 5.04 0.42
CA VAL A 83 11.35 4.82 1.37
C VAL A 83 11.88 4.30 2.71
N ARG A 84 12.83 3.35 2.70
CA ARG A 84 13.47 2.85 3.93
C ARG A 84 14.20 3.97 4.67
N ALA A 85 14.93 4.84 3.97
CA ALA A 85 15.60 5.98 4.58
C ALA A 85 14.60 6.95 5.26
N CYS A 86 13.43 7.16 4.65
CA CYS A 86 12.36 7.94 5.28
C CYS A 86 11.77 7.23 6.52
N MET A 87 11.60 5.91 6.46
CA MET A 87 11.04 5.12 7.56
C MET A 87 12.03 4.90 8.72
N SER A 88 13.33 4.98 8.45
CA SER A 88 14.38 4.87 9.48
C SER A 88 14.59 6.15 10.28
N GLN A 89 13.79 7.19 10.07
CA GLN A 89 13.85 8.40 10.90
C GLN A 89 13.63 8.05 12.36
N LEU A 90 14.40 8.71 13.23
CA LEU A 90 14.31 8.45 14.66
C LEU A 90 13.07 9.13 15.26
N GLY A 91 12.40 8.42 16.14
CA GLY A 91 11.38 8.96 17.01
C GLY A 91 11.97 9.86 18.11
N ASP A 92 11.11 10.42 18.95
CA ASP A 92 11.54 11.26 20.07
C ASP A 92 12.32 10.48 21.14
N ASP A 93 12.17 9.15 21.13
CA ASP A 93 12.90 8.18 21.98
C ASP A 93 14.28 7.81 21.42
N GLY A 94 14.69 8.39 20.31
CA GLY A 94 15.97 8.09 19.64
C GLY A 94 16.02 6.76 18.91
N HIS A 95 14.92 6.02 18.84
CA HIS A 95 14.83 4.75 18.10
C HIS A 95 14.14 4.95 16.73
N PRO A 96 14.44 4.07 15.74
CA PRO A 96 13.73 4.11 14.45
C PRO A 96 12.22 3.98 14.64
N LEU A 97 11.45 4.83 13.94
CA LEU A 97 9.99 4.77 13.95
C LEU A 97 9.48 3.40 13.50
N ILE A 98 10.13 2.82 12.50
CA ILE A 98 9.84 1.49 11.96
C ILE A 98 10.98 0.55 12.30
N LYS A 99 10.65 -0.51 13.03
CA LYS A 99 11.60 -1.57 13.38
C LYS A 99 11.45 -2.73 12.41
N GLU A 100 12.55 -3.16 11.81
CA GLU A 100 12.54 -4.29 10.87
C GLU A 100 12.06 -5.57 11.58
N GLY A 101 11.17 -6.31 10.91
CA GLY A 101 10.61 -7.57 11.39
C GLY A 101 9.59 -7.46 12.54
N GLN A 102 9.23 -6.26 12.98
CA GLN A 102 8.38 -6.06 14.16
C GLN A 102 7.07 -5.31 13.87
N GLU A 103 6.92 -4.75 12.67
CA GLU A 103 5.78 -3.91 12.37
C GLU A 103 4.64 -4.69 11.69
N VAL A 104 3.41 -4.28 11.99
CA VAL A 104 2.21 -4.79 11.35
C VAL A 104 1.59 -3.68 10.53
N MET A 105 1.62 -3.81 9.22
CA MET A 105 1.14 -2.82 8.26
C MET A 105 -0.19 -3.25 7.68
N ILE A 106 -1.18 -2.39 7.78
CA ILE A 106 -2.48 -2.62 7.14
C ILE A 106 -2.41 -2.20 5.68
N ALA A 107 -2.73 -3.12 4.78
CA ALA A 107 -2.63 -2.97 3.34
C ALA A 107 -4.01 -3.05 2.67
N PRO A 108 -4.80 -1.96 2.68
CA PRO A 108 -6.12 -1.93 2.06
C PRO A 108 -6.08 -1.56 0.58
N LEU A 109 -4.95 -1.05 0.09
CA LEU A 109 -4.79 -0.61 -1.28
C LEU A 109 -4.41 -1.78 -2.19
N PRO A 110 -4.84 -1.78 -3.47
CA PRO A 110 -4.51 -2.83 -4.40
C PRO A 110 -3.00 -2.95 -4.62
N LEU A 111 -2.42 -4.13 -4.39
CA LEU A 111 -0.98 -4.35 -4.54
C LEU A 111 -0.48 -4.24 -5.99
N TYR A 112 -1.39 -4.26 -6.98
CA TYR A 112 -1.05 -3.97 -8.38
C TYR A 112 -0.93 -2.47 -8.68
N HIS A 113 -1.36 -1.58 -7.78
CA HIS A 113 -1.13 -0.14 -7.90
C HIS A 113 0.25 0.20 -7.37
N ILE A 114 1.01 1.03 -8.10
CA ILE A 114 2.41 1.30 -7.80
C ILE A 114 2.65 1.76 -6.35
N TYR A 115 1.76 2.54 -5.78
CA TYR A 115 1.86 2.99 -4.39
C TYR A 115 1.88 1.81 -3.40
N ALA A 116 0.90 0.93 -3.47
CA ALA A 116 0.85 -0.23 -2.58
C ALA A 116 1.90 -1.29 -2.95
N PHE A 117 2.22 -1.43 -4.24
CA PHE A 117 3.29 -2.32 -4.69
C PHE A 117 4.63 -1.93 -4.07
N THR A 118 5.00 -0.66 -4.11
CA THR A 118 6.28 -0.20 -3.53
C THR A 118 6.24 -0.16 -2.01
N ALA A 119 5.24 0.50 -1.42
CA ALA A 119 5.21 0.74 0.02
C ALA A 119 4.84 -0.51 0.84
N ASN A 120 3.75 -1.22 0.49
CA ASN A 120 3.36 -2.43 1.21
C ASN A 120 4.16 -3.67 0.74
N CYS A 121 4.13 -3.96 -0.58
CA CYS A 121 4.71 -5.21 -1.03
C CYS A 121 6.24 -5.17 -0.92
N MET A 122 6.91 -4.26 -1.61
CA MET A 122 8.38 -4.29 -1.72
C MET A 122 9.07 -3.86 -0.41
N CYS A 123 8.70 -2.69 0.14
CA CYS A 123 9.38 -2.16 1.32
C CYS A 123 9.14 -3.00 2.57
N MET A 124 7.89 -3.45 2.80
CA MET A 124 7.59 -4.25 3.98
C MET A 124 8.17 -5.66 3.88
N MET A 125 8.22 -6.26 2.68
CA MET A 125 8.89 -7.56 2.48
C MET A 125 10.39 -7.48 2.74
N VAL A 126 11.07 -6.47 2.20
CA VAL A 126 12.52 -6.27 2.43
C VAL A 126 12.84 -6.03 3.89
N SER A 127 11.96 -5.34 4.61
CA SER A 127 12.11 -5.08 6.04
C SER A 127 11.60 -6.22 6.94
N GLY A 128 11.11 -7.32 6.36
CA GLY A 128 10.59 -8.47 7.12
C GLY A 128 9.32 -8.17 7.92
N ASN A 129 8.62 -7.09 7.60
CA ASN A 129 7.43 -6.66 8.32
C ASN A 129 6.17 -7.38 7.82
N HIS A 130 5.17 -7.48 8.69
CA HIS A 130 3.93 -8.17 8.40
C HIS A 130 2.94 -7.24 7.66
N ASN A 131 2.40 -7.69 6.51
CA ASN A 131 1.30 -7.03 5.85
C ASN A 131 -0.02 -7.77 6.10
N VAL A 132 -1.01 -7.05 6.63
CA VAL A 132 -2.39 -7.52 6.75
C VAL A 132 -3.17 -7.04 5.54
N LEU A 133 -3.51 -7.96 4.64
CA LEU A 133 -4.19 -7.62 3.38
C LEU A 133 -5.69 -7.47 3.60
N ILE A 134 -6.22 -6.28 3.34
CA ILE A 134 -7.66 -6.01 3.35
C ILE A 134 -8.20 -6.20 1.94
N THR A 135 -8.80 -7.34 1.68
CA THR A 135 -9.23 -7.71 0.33
C THR A 135 -10.47 -6.97 -0.16
N ASN A 136 -11.28 -6.43 0.74
CA ASN A 136 -12.44 -5.60 0.41
C ASN A 136 -12.50 -4.34 1.30
N PRO A 137 -11.73 -3.29 0.99
CA PRO A 137 -11.72 -2.07 1.80
C PRO A 137 -13.02 -1.25 1.73
N ARG A 138 -13.96 -1.61 0.86
CA ARG A 138 -15.29 -0.98 0.79
C ARG A 138 -16.26 -1.51 1.85
N ASP A 139 -16.03 -2.71 2.35
CA ASP A 139 -16.73 -3.26 3.50
C ASP A 139 -16.09 -2.73 4.79
N ILE A 140 -16.48 -1.52 5.18
CA ILE A 140 -15.89 -0.83 6.34
C ILE A 140 -16.11 -1.62 7.63
N GLY A 141 -17.28 -2.23 7.82
CA GLY A 141 -17.56 -3.05 8.98
C GLY A 141 -16.67 -4.29 9.07
N GLY A 142 -16.45 -4.98 7.93
CA GLY A 142 -15.50 -6.09 7.83
C GLY A 142 -14.07 -5.64 8.03
N PHE A 143 -13.70 -4.48 7.51
CA PHE A 143 -12.37 -3.91 7.71
C PHE A 143 -12.08 -3.64 9.20
N ILE A 144 -13.01 -2.99 9.90
CA ILE A 144 -12.85 -2.72 11.34
C ILE A 144 -12.76 -4.01 12.16
N LYS A 145 -13.53 -5.05 11.80
CA LYS A 145 -13.41 -6.37 12.43
C LYS A 145 -12.02 -6.98 12.25
N GLU A 146 -11.41 -6.76 11.10
CA GLU A 146 -10.03 -7.20 10.86
C GLU A 146 -9.05 -6.38 11.70
N LEU A 147 -9.17 -5.05 11.72
CA LEU A 147 -8.31 -4.18 12.54
C LEU A 147 -8.32 -4.56 14.03
N LYS A 148 -9.47 -4.99 14.58
CA LYS A 148 -9.59 -5.43 15.98
C LYS A 148 -8.73 -6.64 16.34
N GLN A 149 -8.24 -7.38 15.34
CA GLN A 149 -7.44 -8.59 15.56
C GLN A 149 -5.93 -8.30 15.63
N TRP A 150 -5.50 -7.07 15.33
CA TRP A 150 -4.11 -6.73 15.15
C TRP A 150 -3.70 -5.52 15.99
N GLN A 151 -2.52 -5.61 16.61
CA GLN A 151 -1.80 -4.45 17.13
C GLN A 151 -1.01 -3.82 15.98
N PHE A 152 -1.71 -3.12 15.09
CA PHE A 152 -1.10 -2.58 13.88
C PHE A 152 -0.34 -1.29 14.14
N SER A 153 0.82 -1.19 13.49
CA SER A 153 1.73 -0.05 13.62
C SER A 153 1.67 0.92 12.43
N GLY A 154 1.07 0.49 11.32
CA GLY A 154 0.95 1.35 10.16
C GLY A 154 -0.29 1.09 9.30
N LEU A 155 -0.78 2.16 8.67
CA LEU A 155 -1.88 2.11 7.71
C LEU A 155 -1.63 3.06 6.55
N LEU A 156 -1.67 2.51 5.33
CA LEU A 156 -1.60 3.29 4.10
C LEU A 156 -3.01 3.44 3.51
N GLY A 157 -3.35 4.65 3.07
CA GLY A 157 -4.71 4.88 2.58
C GLY A 157 -4.86 6.05 1.64
N LEU A 158 -6.11 6.41 1.44
CA LEU A 158 -6.57 7.55 0.66
C LEU A 158 -7.48 8.40 1.55
N ASN A 159 -7.63 9.68 1.24
CA ASN A 159 -8.53 10.56 1.99
C ASN A 159 -9.95 9.96 2.15
N THR A 160 -10.52 9.39 1.10
CA THR A 160 -11.85 8.77 1.14
C THR A 160 -11.95 7.58 2.08
N LEU A 161 -10.90 6.78 2.18
CA LEU A 161 -10.84 5.64 3.11
C LEU A 161 -10.77 6.12 4.57
N PHE A 162 -9.96 7.13 4.85
CA PHE A 162 -9.87 7.72 6.20
C PHE A 162 -11.20 8.29 6.65
N VAL A 163 -11.91 9.01 5.76
CA VAL A 163 -13.26 9.51 6.05
C VAL A 163 -14.22 8.36 6.37
N ALA A 164 -14.24 7.32 5.55
CA ALA A 164 -15.14 6.18 5.75
C ALA A 164 -14.87 5.43 7.07
N LEU A 165 -13.60 5.28 7.46
CA LEU A 165 -13.22 4.70 8.74
C LEU A 165 -13.65 5.61 9.92
N LEU A 166 -13.38 6.91 9.83
CA LEU A 166 -13.71 7.88 10.88
C LEU A 166 -15.22 8.03 11.10
N ASP A 167 -16.03 7.82 10.07
CA ASP A 167 -17.48 7.91 10.13
C ASP A 167 -18.13 6.65 10.70
N HIS A 168 -17.41 5.54 10.77
CA HIS A 168 -17.94 4.31 11.35
C HIS A 168 -17.88 4.37 12.90
N PRO A 169 -18.99 4.08 13.61
CA PRO A 169 -19.08 4.23 15.07
C PRO A 169 -18.02 3.40 15.82
N ASP A 170 -17.75 2.18 15.36
CA ASP A 170 -16.81 1.27 16.02
C ASP A 170 -15.35 1.65 15.84
N PHE A 171 -15.01 2.53 14.90
CA PHE A 171 -13.61 2.88 14.62
C PHE A 171 -12.93 3.50 15.85
N LYS A 172 -13.64 4.38 16.56
CA LYS A 172 -13.11 5.06 17.75
C LYS A 172 -12.82 4.12 18.92
N SER A 173 -13.37 2.90 18.90
CA SER A 173 -13.14 1.89 19.94
C SER A 173 -11.92 1.01 19.70
N LEU A 174 -11.20 1.22 18.59
CA LEU A 174 -9.97 0.48 18.29
C LEU A 174 -8.82 0.95 19.20
N ASP A 175 -7.88 0.05 19.44
CA ASP A 175 -6.63 0.38 20.09
C ASP A 175 -5.62 0.91 19.06
N PHE A 176 -5.24 2.17 19.21
CA PHE A 176 -4.25 2.85 18.37
C PHE A 176 -2.90 3.03 19.06
N SER A 177 -2.67 2.42 20.21
CA SER A 177 -1.43 2.59 21.00
C SER A 177 -0.17 2.20 20.25
N HIS A 178 -0.29 1.26 19.29
CA HIS A 178 0.81 0.80 18.44
C HIS A 178 0.91 1.55 17.12
N LEU A 179 -0.06 2.40 16.75
CA LEU A 179 -0.08 3.09 15.46
C LEU A 179 0.95 4.22 15.42
N LYS A 180 1.97 4.05 14.62
CA LYS A 180 3.11 4.96 14.46
C LYS A 180 3.09 5.71 13.14
N ILE A 181 2.61 5.05 12.09
CA ILE A 181 2.62 5.58 10.72
C ILE A 181 1.23 5.50 10.11
N THR A 182 0.74 6.63 9.65
CA THR A 182 -0.38 6.71 8.72
C THR A 182 0.06 7.55 7.53
N ASN A 183 -0.13 7.04 6.32
CA ASN A 183 0.26 7.76 5.11
C ASN A 183 -0.89 7.77 4.10
N SER A 184 -1.12 8.95 3.51
CA SER A 184 -2.08 9.20 2.44
C SER A 184 -1.34 9.45 1.13
N GLY A 185 -1.79 8.81 0.07
CA GLY A 185 -1.23 9.01 -1.27
C GLY A 185 -2.29 8.88 -2.36
N GLY A 186 -1.92 9.20 -3.60
CA GLY A 186 -2.80 9.06 -4.77
C GLY A 186 -3.86 10.16 -4.93
N THR A 187 -4.24 10.84 -3.86
CA THR A 187 -5.13 12.01 -3.87
C THR A 187 -4.73 12.96 -2.76
N ALA A 188 -5.04 14.26 -2.92
CA ALA A 188 -4.79 15.24 -1.89
C ALA A 188 -5.53 14.89 -0.59
N LEU A 189 -4.86 15.07 0.53
CA LEU A 189 -5.43 14.91 1.86
C LEU A 189 -6.19 16.19 2.27
N VAL A 190 -7.44 16.01 2.71
CA VAL A 190 -8.23 17.14 3.22
C VAL A 190 -7.83 17.44 4.67
N LYS A 191 -7.50 18.70 4.96
CA LYS A 191 -7.05 19.15 6.28
C LYS A 191 -7.99 18.68 7.42
N ALA A 192 -9.30 18.84 7.26
CA ALA A 192 -10.29 18.41 8.24
C ALA A 192 -10.23 16.89 8.51
N THR A 193 -9.95 16.08 7.48
CA THR A 193 -9.75 14.63 7.63
C THR A 193 -8.51 14.34 8.45
N ALA A 194 -7.38 15.01 8.16
CA ALA A 194 -6.14 14.84 8.88
C ALA A 194 -6.28 15.22 10.37
N GLU A 195 -6.95 16.33 10.66
CA GLU A 195 -7.20 16.78 12.03
C GLU A 195 -8.10 15.81 12.82
N ARG A 196 -9.20 15.34 12.20
CA ARG A 196 -10.09 14.32 12.78
C ARG A 196 -9.35 13.00 13.03
N TRP A 197 -8.54 12.56 12.09
CA TRP A 197 -7.76 11.33 12.23
C TRP A 197 -6.79 11.42 13.40
N LYS A 198 -6.02 12.51 13.48
CA LYS A 198 -5.09 12.73 14.58
C LYS A 198 -5.80 12.82 15.93
N ALA A 199 -6.97 13.46 15.98
CA ALA A 199 -7.75 13.55 17.22
C ALA A 199 -8.26 12.19 17.73
N VAL A 200 -8.59 11.26 16.82
CA VAL A 200 -9.08 9.92 17.15
C VAL A 200 -7.95 8.94 17.44
N THR A 201 -6.90 8.95 16.64
CA THR A 201 -5.85 7.92 16.67
C THR A 201 -4.57 8.34 17.39
N GLY A 202 -4.38 9.63 17.64
CA GLY A 202 -3.11 10.19 18.12
C GLY A 202 -2.02 10.29 17.05
N CYS A 203 -2.17 9.60 15.92
CA CYS A 203 -1.17 9.55 14.84
C CYS A 203 -1.52 10.56 13.74
N ALA A 204 -0.54 11.35 13.30
CA ALA A 204 -0.72 12.24 12.16
C ALA A 204 -0.67 11.48 10.84
N ILE A 205 -1.43 11.94 9.83
CA ILE A 205 -1.32 11.42 8.47
C ILE A 205 -0.20 12.17 7.75
N GLY A 206 0.82 11.43 7.30
CA GLY A 206 1.80 11.94 6.35
C GLY A 206 1.26 11.88 4.92
N GLU A 207 1.64 12.82 4.07
CA GLU A 207 1.30 12.77 2.66
C GLU A 207 2.46 12.25 1.83
N GLY A 208 2.15 11.36 0.88
CA GLY A 208 3.07 10.89 -0.14
C GLY A 208 2.56 11.28 -1.53
N TYR A 209 3.42 11.88 -2.33
CA TYR A 209 3.16 12.17 -3.72
C TYR A 209 4.01 11.28 -4.62
N GLY A 210 3.42 10.79 -5.71
CA GLY A 210 4.14 10.04 -6.72
C GLY A 210 3.30 9.77 -7.95
N LEU A 211 3.98 9.42 -9.03
CA LEU A 211 3.42 8.95 -10.29
C LEU A 211 3.90 7.51 -10.53
N THR A 212 3.18 6.78 -11.36
CA THR A 212 3.59 5.43 -11.76
C THR A 212 4.98 5.45 -12.41
N GLU A 213 5.26 6.46 -13.21
CA GLU A 213 6.49 6.65 -13.95
C GLU A 213 7.70 7.01 -13.08
N ASN A 214 7.48 7.51 -11.86
CA ASN A 214 8.54 7.86 -10.90
C ASN A 214 8.49 7.06 -9.60
N LEU A 215 7.71 5.95 -9.58
CA LEU A 215 7.64 5.05 -8.43
C LEU A 215 7.20 5.72 -7.12
N ALA A 216 6.07 6.38 -7.10
CA ALA A 216 5.35 6.84 -5.89
C ALA A 216 6.19 7.35 -4.68
N SER A 217 7.44 7.77 -4.88
CA SER A 217 8.32 8.23 -3.81
C SER A 217 8.84 9.64 -3.99
N GLY A 218 8.19 10.41 -4.84
CA GLY A 218 8.66 11.74 -5.16
C GLY A 218 8.80 12.67 -3.96
N GLN A 219 7.94 12.56 -2.97
CA GLN A 219 7.99 13.42 -1.78
C GLN A 219 7.27 12.77 -0.62
N TYR A 220 8.00 12.46 0.45
CA TYR A 220 7.44 12.20 1.78
C TYR A 220 7.60 13.45 2.62
N GLN A 221 6.52 13.98 3.16
CA GLN A 221 6.64 14.93 4.26
C GLN A 221 7.17 14.17 5.48
N PRO A 222 8.14 14.74 6.22
CA PRO A 222 8.63 14.12 7.44
C PRO A 222 7.46 13.81 8.36
N LEU A 223 7.40 12.59 8.87
CA LEU A 223 6.34 12.12 9.75
C LEU A 223 6.28 12.88 11.08
N ARG A 224 7.28 13.70 11.37
CA ARG A 224 7.36 14.53 12.58
C ARG A 224 8.09 15.85 12.36
N ARG A 225 7.50 16.90 12.74
CA ARG A 225 7.76 18.18 13.41
C ARG A 225 6.77 19.23 12.94
N PRO A 226 6.22 20.06 13.83
CA PRO A 226 5.85 21.40 13.38
C PRO A 226 7.12 22.00 12.79
N VAL A 227 7.06 22.43 11.53
CA VAL A 227 8.15 23.17 10.90
C VAL A 227 8.45 24.34 11.82
N ALA A 228 9.67 24.38 12.38
CA ALA A 228 10.10 25.54 13.15
C ALA A 228 9.99 26.76 12.22
N PRO A 229 9.47 27.89 12.69
CA PRO A 229 9.41 29.10 11.88
C PRO A 229 10.79 29.39 11.29
N GLY A 230 10.93 29.36 9.95
CA GLY A 230 12.20 29.58 9.26
C GLY A 230 12.85 28.35 8.62
N TYR A 231 12.36 27.14 8.81
CA TYR A 231 12.87 25.97 8.11
C TYR A 231 12.48 26.01 6.62
N ARG A 232 13.43 26.28 5.77
CA ARG A 232 13.30 26.06 4.32
C ARG A 232 13.62 24.59 4.07
N GLY A 233 12.59 23.79 3.76
CA GLY A 233 12.74 22.37 3.47
C GLY A 233 13.83 22.09 2.44
N HIS A 234 14.43 20.89 2.47
CA HIS A 234 15.37 20.44 1.46
C HIS A 234 14.78 20.60 0.05
N PRO A 235 15.60 20.92 -0.97
CA PRO A 235 15.15 21.01 -2.36
C PRO A 235 14.70 19.62 -2.84
N GLY A 236 13.45 19.34 -2.72
CA GLY A 236 12.74 18.07 -2.95
C GLY A 236 11.39 18.06 -2.25
N ALA A 237 11.19 18.92 -1.26
CA ALA A 237 9.93 19.14 -0.55
C ALA A 237 9.27 20.44 -1.08
N GLY A 238 9.05 20.50 -2.39
CA GLY A 238 8.45 21.67 -3.03
C GLY A 238 6.94 21.51 -3.20
N TYR A 239 6.16 21.85 -2.19
CA TYR A 239 4.92 22.56 -2.41
C TYR A 239 5.14 23.99 -1.95
N GLY A 240 5.36 24.86 -2.94
CA GLY A 240 5.36 26.29 -2.75
C GLY A 240 4.00 26.74 -2.25
N ASP A 241 4.02 27.48 -1.17
CA ASP A 241 2.87 28.27 -0.71
C ASP A 241 2.48 29.28 -1.81
N GLU A 242 1.44 28.97 -2.58
CA GLU A 242 0.84 29.91 -3.56
C GLU A 242 0.04 31.04 -2.91
N SER A 243 0.11 31.24 -1.61
CA SER A 243 -0.57 32.32 -0.89
C SER A 243 0.19 33.66 -0.87
N ARG A 244 1.25 33.81 -1.68
CA ARG A 244 1.96 35.10 -1.84
C ARG A 244 2.06 35.49 -3.32
N ARG A 245 0.94 35.92 -3.87
CA ARG A 245 0.84 36.95 -4.92
C ARG A 245 -0.40 37.81 -4.69
#